data_dbd34f95ce7b0d604e35329fa860b8d2
#
_entry.id   dbd34f95ce7b0d604e35329fa860b8d2
#
_cell.length_a   1.000
_cell.length_b   1.000
_cell.length_c   1.000
_cell.angle_alpha   90.00
_cell.angle_beta   90.00
_cell.angle_gamma   90.00
#
_symmetry.space_group_name_H-M   'P 1'
#
loop_
_entity.id
_entity.type
_entity.pdbx_description
1 polymer ?
#
loop_
_entity_poly.entity_id
_entity_poly.type
_entity_poly.pdbx_seq_one_letter_code
_entity_poly.pdbx_strand_id
1 'polypeptide(L)'
;MANDSKDSILKNTGLITLCTLGSRVTGLLRTWAMAFALGNTLLTSAYQIAYNMPSMIYELAASGLLATAFLPLYLLQKEKKGDGEAYKFASNILTLTIVLLGILALACSVFSPLVIETQTFTVGQGDSKILAIFFFRIFAIQILFYGVGAVITGILNAERTYLMPSLAPVMNNIVVTVVMFGFVPLSAWNEEFALWWLAIGTSLGVLCQFGIQIPALVKQGFRYHPHINLRDPMIIEALKVAGPMFLYIAGTMITFSCRNAFSLEAAPNGPSTLNYAWTWYQLPYGVIAVSLSTTLLTELSDCAAREDWEGFRGFIRSGLRSTFFLIIPLALLVGALAQPLMQLFQAGAFTADEVNNVGSILAVWVLSLPFYAGYMYMYRVFAALRSFLKFALIDFVVRFVQVAGYWYLCQPNVLGLAGIPVADLGFYAVMFVVCSFIVRGKVGGYGNRGIVVMVVKTVVASVVGAVAAGVLANGMGVLLAGVAISAVVKAVAILAVSGIVGLVVSFGLCKVLRVEEFAVLSRIGSKFAGKLGRGKKGNHAA
;
A
#
# COMPACT_ATOMS: atom_id res chain seq x y z
N MET A 1 -36.98 9.05 -6.63
CA MET A 1 -36.20 8.51 -5.47
C MET A 1 -35.20 7.39 -5.82
N ALA A 2 -35.56 6.29 -6.51
CA ALA A 2 -34.59 5.23 -6.83
C ALA A 2 -33.56 5.60 -7.92
N ASN A 3 -33.88 6.49 -8.87
CA ASN A 3 -32.96 6.98 -9.90
C ASN A 3 -31.97 8.03 -9.33
N ASP A 4 -32.47 8.95 -8.48
CA ASP A 4 -31.62 9.96 -7.83
C ASP A 4 -30.55 9.33 -6.90
N SER A 5 -30.90 8.21 -6.26
CA SER A 5 -29.93 7.47 -5.42
C SER A 5 -28.83 6.78 -6.26
N LYS A 6 -29.18 6.24 -7.45
CA LYS A 6 -28.18 5.62 -8.36
C LYS A 6 -27.24 6.64 -8.97
N ASP A 7 -27.74 7.80 -9.38
CA ASP A 7 -26.91 8.87 -9.95
C ASP A 7 -26.00 9.49 -8.88
N SER A 8 -26.47 9.63 -7.66
CA SER A 8 -25.66 10.06 -6.51
C SER A 8 -24.55 9.04 -6.18
N ILE A 9 -24.84 7.74 -6.17
CA ILE A 9 -23.86 6.67 -5.93
C ILE A 9 -22.81 6.67 -7.04
N LEU A 10 -23.21 6.77 -8.31
CA LEU A 10 -22.29 6.81 -9.46
C LEU A 10 -21.36 8.04 -9.41
N LYS A 11 -21.91 9.21 -9.06
CA LYS A 11 -21.14 10.46 -8.92
C LYS A 11 -20.12 10.36 -7.78
N ASN A 12 -20.54 9.85 -6.62
CA ASN A 12 -19.65 9.68 -5.48
C ASN A 12 -18.56 8.64 -5.75
N THR A 13 -18.89 7.52 -6.40
CA THR A 13 -17.93 6.49 -6.80
C THR A 13 -16.91 7.05 -7.81
N GLY A 14 -17.36 7.83 -8.79
CA GLY A 14 -16.48 8.49 -9.74
C GLY A 14 -15.52 9.48 -9.07
N LEU A 15 -16.04 10.27 -8.13
CA LEU A 15 -15.26 11.23 -7.34
C LEU A 15 -14.19 10.54 -6.50
N ILE A 16 -14.55 9.49 -5.74
CA ILE A 16 -13.62 8.69 -4.94
C ILE A 16 -12.52 8.09 -5.82
N THR A 17 -12.90 7.56 -7.00
CA THR A 17 -11.94 7.00 -7.95
C THR A 17 -10.94 8.05 -8.44
N LEU A 18 -11.41 9.25 -8.82
CA LEU A 18 -10.53 10.35 -9.22
C LEU A 18 -9.59 10.80 -8.10
N CYS A 19 -10.10 10.94 -6.88
CA CYS A 19 -9.28 11.29 -5.72
C CYS A 19 -8.24 10.20 -5.40
N THR A 20 -8.61 8.93 -5.54
CA THR A 20 -7.68 7.80 -5.34
C THR A 20 -6.58 7.80 -6.39
N LEU A 21 -6.90 8.02 -7.66
CA LEU A 21 -5.90 8.18 -8.73
C LEU A 21 -5.00 9.39 -8.48
N GLY A 22 -5.58 10.54 -8.10
CA GLY A 22 -4.84 11.74 -7.72
C GLY A 22 -3.88 11.48 -6.55
N SER A 23 -4.32 10.73 -5.55
CA SER A 23 -3.46 10.32 -4.43
C SER A 23 -2.29 9.41 -4.88
N ARG A 24 -2.51 8.51 -5.83
CA ARG A 24 -1.43 7.66 -6.38
C ARG A 24 -0.40 8.48 -7.16
N VAL A 25 -0.87 9.39 -8.01
CA VAL A 25 0.02 10.28 -8.79
C VAL A 25 0.82 11.22 -7.87
N THR A 26 0.15 11.87 -6.92
CA THR A 26 0.83 12.76 -5.97
C THR A 26 1.76 12.00 -5.02
N GLY A 27 1.43 10.75 -4.65
CA GLY A 27 2.31 9.88 -3.89
C GLY A 27 3.58 9.51 -4.65
N LEU A 28 3.48 9.21 -5.95
CA LEU A 28 4.63 8.98 -6.82
C LEU A 28 5.49 10.26 -6.95
N LEU A 29 4.85 11.43 -7.11
CA LEU A 29 5.54 12.71 -7.16
C LEU A 29 6.29 13.02 -5.86
N ARG A 30 5.69 12.73 -4.71
CA ARG A 30 6.37 12.84 -3.41
C ARG A 30 7.60 11.95 -3.34
N THR A 31 7.50 10.68 -3.77
CA THR A 31 8.62 9.74 -3.78
C THR A 31 9.71 10.20 -4.75
N TRP A 32 9.33 10.75 -5.91
CA TRP A 32 10.26 11.36 -6.85
C TRP A 32 10.97 12.57 -6.25
N ALA A 33 10.24 13.49 -5.59
CA ALA A 33 10.81 14.65 -4.93
C ALA A 33 11.78 14.25 -3.79
N MET A 34 11.47 13.16 -3.07
CA MET A 34 12.37 12.60 -2.06
C MET A 34 13.64 12.04 -2.71
N ALA A 35 13.54 11.31 -3.81
CA ALA A 35 14.70 10.83 -4.56
C ALA A 35 15.55 12.00 -5.07
N PHE A 36 14.92 13.04 -5.63
CA PHE A 36 15.59 14.25 -6.09
C PHE A 36 16.34 14.99 -4.99
N ALA A 37 15.70 15.15 -3.82
CA ALA A 37 16.24 15.96 -2.73
C ALA A 37 17.25 15.21 -1.85
N LEU A 38 16.98 13.95 -1.51
CA LEU A 38 17.72 13.18 -0.53
C LEU A 38 18.54 12.03 -1.16
N GLY A 39 18.23 11.64 -2.39
CA GLY A 39 18.88 10.48 -3.05
C GLY A 39 18.55 9.15 -2.37
N ASN A 40 19.40 8.14 -2.61
CA ASN A 40 19.36 6.86 -1.93
C ASN A 40 20.48 6.77 -0.90
N THR A 41 20.38 7.55 0.16
CA THR A 41 21.43 7.80 1.15
C THR A 41 21.09 7.26 2.54
N LEU A 42 22.07 7.33 3.43
CA LEU A 42 21.90 7.07 4.86
C LEU A 42 20.85 8.03 5.48
N LEU A 43 20.84 9.31 5.08
CA LEU A 43 19.85 10.28 5.52
C LEU A 43 18.44 9.85 5.12
N THR A 44 18.25 9.39 3.87
CA THR A 44 16.97 8.88 3.37
C THR A 44 16.51 7.65 4.15
N SER A 45 17.44 6.75 4.50
CA SER A 45 17.14 5.57 5.31
C SER A 45 16.68 5.95 6.72
N ALA A 46 17.39 6.84 7.38
CA ALA A 46 17.03 7.34 8.70
C ALA A 46 15.65 8.05 8.70
N TYR A 47 15.42 8.90 7.69
CA TYR A 47 14.13 9.54 7.47
C TYR A 47 13.00 8.53 7.26
N GLN A 48 13.19 7.50 6.41
CA GLN A 48 12.16 6.50 6.12
C GLN A 48 11.84 5.61 7.32
N ILE A 49 12.85 5.20 8.09
CA ILE A 49 12.65 4.46 9.35
C ILE A 49 11.76 5.30 10.28
N ALA A 50 12.13 6.55 10.51
CA ALA A 50 11.39 7.44 11.39
C ALA A 50 9.98 7.78 10.87
N TYR A 51 9.82 7.98 9.55
CA TYR A 51 8.57 8.37 8.90
C TYR A 51 7.47 7.30 9.00
N ASN A 52 7.84 6.03 8.91
CA ASN A 52 6.87 4.93 8.94
C ASN A 52 6.40 4.58 10.36
N MET A 53 7.21 4.85 11.39
CA MET A 53 6.95 4.44 12.77
C MET A 53 5.64 5.01 13.36
N PRO A 54 5.31 6.30 13.20
CA PRO A 54 4.08 6.85 13.79
C PRO A 54 2.80 6.18 13.29
N SER A 55 2.71 5.89 11.98
CA SER A 55 1.55 5.20 11.41
C SER A 55 1.45 3.76 11.91
N MET A 56 2.58 3.07 12.04
CA MET A 56 2.64 1.70 12.55
C MET A 56 2.21 1.63 14.02
N ILE A 57 2.71 2.54 14.86
CA ILE A 57 2.34 2.62 16.28
C ILE A 57 0.85 2.94 16.43
N TYR A 58 0.33 3.88 15.61
CA TYR A 58 -1.10 4.16 15.54
C TYR A 58 -1.90 2.92 15.12
N GLU A 59 -1.48 2.21 14.08
CA GLU A 59 -2.15 0.99 13.61
C GLU A 59 -2.22 -0.07 14.71
N LEU A 60 -1.15 -0.28 15.46
CA LEU A 60 -1.12 -1.20 16.58
C LEU A 60 -2.05 -0.76 17.72
N ALA A 61 -2.01 0.52 18.09
CA ALA A 61 -2.73 1.03 19.25
C ALA A 61 -4.23 1.21 19.02
N ALA A 62 -4.67 1.58 17.82
CA ALA A 62 -6.02 2.10 17.61
C ALA A 62 -6.75 1.60 16.36
N SER A 63 -6.06 1.03 15.36
CA SER A 63 -6.72 0.73 14.08
C SER A 63 -7.79 -0.34 14.20
N GLY A 64 -7.58 -1.36 15.03
CA GLY A 64 -8.57 -2.40 15.27
C GLY A 64 -9.89 -1.84 15.81
N LEU A 65 -9.83 -0.88 16.72
CA LEU A 65 -11.00 -0.21 17.28
C LEU A 65 -11.66 0.75 16.27
N LEU A 66 -10.85 1.64 15.69
CA LEU A 66 -11.37 2.74 14.87
C LEU A 66 -11.81 2.27 13.48
N ALA A 67 -11.07 1.35 12.85
CA ALA A 67 -11.38 0.90 11.50
C ALA A 67 -12.56 -0.08 11.42
N THR A 68 -12.78 -0.90 12.44
CA THR A 68 -13.78 -1.99 12.37
C THR A 68 -15.04 -1.71 13.18
N ALA A 69 -14.94 -1.04 14.32
CA ALA A 69 -16.03 -0.90 15.26
C ALA A 69 -16.67 0.49 15.28
N PHE A 70 -15.88 1.56 15.04
CA PHE A 70 -16.38 2.93 15.18
C PHE A 70 -17.58 3.22 14.25
N LEU A 71 -17.43 2.95 12.96
CA LEU A 71 -18.47 3.30 11.97
C LEU A 71 -19.80 2.58 12.22
N PRO A 72 -19.87 1.24 12.40
CA PRO A 72 -21.12 0.55 12.71
C PRO A 72 -21.76 1.05 14.01
N LEU A 73 -20.96 1.31 15.05
CA LEU A 73 -21.47 1.76 16.34
C LEU A 73 -22.02 3.20 16.28
N TYR A 74 -21.31 4.08 15.55
CA TYR A 74 -21.79 5.43 15.30
C TYR A 74 -23.14 5.45 14.57
N LEU A 75 -23.28 4.67 13.49
CA LEU A 75 -24.52 4.55 12.74
C LEU A 75 -25.65 3.97 13.58
N LEU A 76 -25.36 2.97 14.43
CA LEU A 76 -26.32 2.39 15.36
C LEU A 76 -26.85 3.41 16.38
N GLN A 77 -25.95 4.26 16.93
CA GLN A 77 -26.36 5.34 17.84
C GLN A 77 -27.20 6.38 17.12
N LYS A 78 -26.83 6.74 15.90
CA LYS A 78 -27.56 7.69 15.06
C LYS A 78 -28.97 7.20 14.76
N GLU A 79 -29.11 5.93 14.39
CA GLU A 79 -30.41 5.32 14.08
C GLU A 79 -31.32 5.19 15.31
N LYS A 80 -30.77 4.77 16.46
CA LYS A 80 -31.56 4.52 17.67
C LYS A 80 -31.89 5.77 18.48
N LYS A 81 -30.97 6.77 18.51
CA LYS A 81 -31.06 7.91 19.44
C LYS A 81 -30.91 9.27 18.78
N GLY A 82 -30.71 9.31 17.45
CA GLY A 82 -30.56 10.54 16.67
C GLY A 82 -29.15 11.13 16.66
N ASP A 83 -28.98 12.22 15.90
CA ASP A 83 -27.68 12.85 15.62
C ASP A 83 -26.95 13.33 16.88
N GLY A 84 -27.67 13.88 17.87
CA GLY A 84 -27.10 14.40 19.09
C GLY A 84 -26.33 13.34 19.91
N GLU A 85 -26.89 12.14 20.06
CA GLU A 85 -26.24 11.05 20.79
C GLU A 85 -25.10 10.41 19.99
N ALA A 86 -25.23 10.35 18.64
CA ALA A 86 -24.13 9.94 17.77
C ALA A 86 -22.95 10.91 17.88
N TYR A 87 -23.18 12.21 17.93
CA TYR A 87 -22.13 13.23 18.11
C TYR A 87 -21.49 13.19 19.51
N LYS A 88 -22.27 12.87 20.55
CA LYS A 88 -21.72 12.65 21.90
C LYS A 88 -20.80 11.41 21.93
N PHE A 89 -21.25 10.31 21.33
CA PHE A 89 -20.41 9.10 21.19
C PHE A 89 -19.12 9.39 20.42
N ALA A 90 -19.22 10.07 19.27
CA ALA A 90 -18.05 10.48 18.49
C ALA A 90 -17.11 11.41 19.27
N SER A 91 -17.66 12.35 20.06
CA SER A 91 -16.86 13.24 20.91
C SER A 91 -16.15 12.48 22.04
N ASN A 92 -16.79 11.46 22.63
CA ASN A 92 -16.16 10.57 23.60
C ASN A 92 -14.97 9.83 23.00
N ILE A 93 -15.17 9.18 21.84
CA ILE A 93 -14.10 8.46 21.13
C ILE A 93 -12.96 9.43 20.73
N LEU A 94 -13.30 10.61 20.24
CA LEU A 94 -12.31 11.63 19.86
C LEU A 94 -11.49 12.09 21.08
N THR A 95 -12.15 12.35 22.23
CA THR A 95 -11.46 12.72 23.46
C THR A 95 -10.54 11.61 23.97
N LEU A 96 -11.02 10.37 23.98
CA LEU A 96 -10.21 9.20 24.34
C LEU A 96 -9.01 9.04 23.41
N THR A 97 -9.21 9.21 22.10
CA THR A 97 -8.15 9.16 21.09
C THR A 97 -7.10 10.25 21.36
N ILE A 98 -7.54 11.50 21.60
CA ILE A 98 -6.62 12.61 21.90
C ILE A 98 -5.80 12.32 23.16
N VAL A 99 -6.44 11.87 24.23
CA VAL A 99 -5.75 11.62 25.50
C VAL A 99 -4.80 10.43 25.40
N LEU A 100 -5.30 9.27 24.93
CA LEU A 100 -4.50 8.04 24.90
C LEU A 100 -3.37 8.12 23.89
N LEU A 101 -3.65 8.56 22.66
CA LEU A 101 -2.62 8.68 21.63
C LEU A 101 -1.73 9.90 21.85
N GLY A 102 -2.22 10.96 22.51
CA GLY A 102 -1.40 12.08 22.94
C GLY A 102 -0.35 11.67 23.98
N ILE A 103 -0.77 10.91 25.00
CA ILE A 103 0.16 10.33 25.99
C ILE A 103 1.14 9.38 25.32
N LEU A 104 0.67 8.52 24.42
CA LEU A 104 1.52 7.59 23.68
C LEU A 104 2.53 8.33 22.79
N ALA A 105 2.10 9.38 22.08
CA ALA A 105 2.97 10.20 21.24
C ALA A 105 4.06 10.88 22.08
N LEU A 106 3.69 11.44 23.24
CA LEU A 106 4.64 12.04 24.17
C LEU A 106 5.64 11.01 24.70
N ALA A 107 5.15 9.83 25.13
CA ALA A 107 6.01 8.74 25.59
C ALA A 107 6.97 8.28 24.48
N CYS A 108 6.47 8.07 23.26
CA CYS A 108 7.30 7.71 22.10
C CYS A 108 8.33 8.78 21.75
N SER A 109 7.99 10.08 21.90
CA SER A 109 8.94 11.17 21.67
C SER A 109 10.06 11.18 22.72
N VAL A 110 9.71 11.03 24.01
CA VAL A 110 10.68 10.98 25.12
C VAL A 110 11.56 9.75 25.02
N PHE A 111 10.97 8.58 24.77
CA PHE A 111 11.67 7.30 24.63
C PHE A 111 12.05 6.97 23.17
N SER A 112 12.20 8.00 22.32
CA SER A 112 12.56 7.83 20.90
C SER A 112 13.80 6.94 20.65
N PRO A 113 14.88 6.97 21.48
CA PRO A 113 15.98 6.04 21.31
C PRO A 113 15.57 4.58 21.43
N LEU A 114 14.72 4.24 22.40
CA LEU A 114 14.25 2.87 22.60
C LEU A 114 13.33 2.41 21.47
N VAL A 115 12.48 3.31 20.97
CA VAL A 115 11.59 2.99 19.84
C VAL A 115 12.40 2.77 18.57
N ILE A 116 13.37 3.62 18.26
CA ILE A 116 14.24 3.45 17.08
C ILE A 116 15.13 2.22 17.22
N GLU A 117 15.55 1.83 18.43
CA GLU A 117 16.27 0.58 18.66
C GLU A 117 15.55 -0.63 18.08
N THR A 118 14.21 -0.67 18.15
CA THR A 118 13.42 -1.76 17.54
C THR A 118 13.59 -1.89 16.03
N GLN A 119 14.05 -0.85 15.35
CA GLN A 119 14.26 -0.78 13.90
C GLN A 119 15.74 -0.87 13.50
N THR A 120 16.66 -0.76 14.46
CA THR A 120 18.10 -0.59 14.21
C THR A 120 18.96 -1.45 15.12
N PHE A 121 18.40 -2.50 15.74
CA PHE A 121 19.06 -3.34 16.75
C PHE A 121 20.26 -4.13 16.22
N THR A 122 20.43 -4.25 14.91
CA THR A 122 21.56 -4.94 14.28
C THR A 122 22.78 -4.03 14.09
N VAL A 123 22.60 -2.69 14.13
CA VAL A 123 23.69 -1.72 13.94
C VAL A 123 24.00 -0.98 15.23
N GLY A 124 25.26 -0.63 15.42
CA GLY A 124 25.72 0.14 16.58
C GLY A 124 25.24 1.60 16.57
N GLN A 125 25.81 2.40 17.50
CA GLN A 125 25.57 3.84 17.55
C GLN A 125 26.28 4.51 16.37
N GLY A 126 25.55 4.80 15.31
CA GLY A 126 26.04 5.47 14.11
C GLY A 126 25.11 6.61 13.69
N ASP A 127 25.55 7.40 12.69
CA ASP A 127 24.84 8.59 12.22
C ASP A 127 23.40 8.29 11.76
N SER A 128 23.18 7.13 11.15
CA SER A 128 21.84 6.67 10.74
C SER A 128 20.86 6.59 11.91
N LYS A 129 21.31 6.04 13.04
CA LYS A 129 20.50 5.89 14.25
C LYS A 129 20.23 7.23 14.92
N ILE A 130 21.24 8.10 15.00
CA ILE A 130 21.12 9.44 15.57
C ILE A 130 20.11 10.26 14.77
N LEU A 131 20.21 10.27 13.46
CA LEU A 131 19.26 10.95 12.56
C LEU A 131 17.85 10.37 12.65
N ALA A 132 17.70 9.05 12.73
CA ALA A 132 16.40 8.42 12.89
C ALA A 132 15.74 8.80 14.23
N ILE A 133 16.51 8.86 15.32
CA ILE A 133 16.04 9.31 16.64
C ILE A 133 15.59 10.78 16.57
N PHE A 134 16.39 11.64 15.92
CA PHE A 134 16.06 13.05 15.73
C PHE A 134 14.72 13.22 14.99
N PHE A 135 14.57 12.59 13.84
CA PHE A 135 13.33 12.66 13.06
C PHE A 135 12.14 12.06 13.83
N PHE A 136 12.31 10.89 14.42
CA PHE A 136 11.20 10.22 15.10
C PHE A 136 10.71 11.00 16.32
N ARG A 137 11.60 11.66 17.05
CA ARG A 137 11.22 12.52 18.19
C ARG A 137 10.18 13.58 17.77
N ILE A 138 10.34 14.15 16.58
CA ILE A 138 9.42 15.14 16.01
C ILE A 138 8.21 14.46 15.38
N PHE A 139 8.42 13.33 14.69
CA PHE A 139 7.34 12.60 14.02
C PHE A 139 6.37 11.92 15.00
N ALA A 140 6.76 11.65 16.23
CA ALA A 140 5.91 10.99 17.22
C ALA A 140 4.54 11.68 17.40
N ILE A 141 4.46 13.01 17.24
CA ILE A 141 3.18 13.76 17.29
C ILE A 141 2.18 13.29 16.21
N GLN A 142 2.68 12.73 15.11
CA GLN A 142 1.83 12.23 14.03
C GLN A 142 0.96 11.04 14.49
N ILE A 143 1.36 10.30 15.54
CA ILE A 143 0.54 9.24 16.15
C ILE A 143 -0.82 9.81 16.56
N LEU A 144 -0.82 10.97 17.20
CA LEU A 144 -2.04 11.68 17.57
C LEU A 144 -2.84 12.11 16.33
N PHE A 145 -2.16 12.68 15.33
CA PHE A 145 -2.83 13.17 14.12
C PHE A 145 -3.51 12.03 13.35
N TYR A 146 -2.86 10.86 13.22
CA TYR A 146 -3.47 9.68 12.60
C TYR A 146 -4.74 9.23 13.32
N GLY A 147 -4.72 9.20 14.65
CA GLY A 147 -5.89 8.81 15.44
C GLY A 147 -7.06 9.78 15.32
N VAL A 148 -6.80 11.06 15.52
CA VAL A 148 -7.81 12.14 15.38
C VAL A 148 -8.39 12.11 13.95
N GLY A 149 -7.53 12.02 12.95
CA GLY A 149 -7.93 11.96 11.55
C GLY A 149 -8.77 10.75 11.20
N ALA A 150 -8.50 9.60 11.81
CA ALA A 150 -9.31 8.39 11.60
C ALA A 150 -10.73 8.54 12.14
N VAL A 151 -10.91 9.15 13.33
CA VAL A 151 -12.24 9.43 13.88
C VAL A 151 -13.00 10.41 12.99
N ILE A 152 -12.36 11.51 12.57
CA ILE A 152 -12.96 12.52 11.67
C ILE A 152 -13.37 11.86 10.34
N THR A 153 -12.48 11.08 9.73
CA THR A 153 -12.76 10.31 8.51
C THR A 153 -13.94 9.37 8.70
N GLY A 154 -14.02 8.69 9.85
CA GLY A 154 -15.12 7.80 10.21
C GLY A 154 -16.46 8.52 10.29
N ILE A 155 -16.53 9.70 10.93
CA ILE A 155 -17.73 10.53 11.02
C ILE A 155 -18.16 10.98 9.62
N LEU A 156 -17.23 11.55 8.83
CA LEU A 156 -17.53 12.04 7.48
C LEU A 156 -18.02 10.92 6.54
N ASN A 157 -17.44 9.73 6.64
CA ASN A 157 -17.90 8.56 5.88
C ASN A 157 -19.30 8.10 6.31
N ALA A 158 -19.61 8.13 7.62
CA ALA A 158 -20.95 7.85 8.13
C ALA A 158 -21.99 8.86 7.62
N GLU A 159 -21.59 10.12 7.51
CA GLU A 159 -22.42 11.22 6.95
C GLU A 159 -22.37 11.27 5.41
N ARG A 160 -21.84 10.24 4.74
CA ARG A 160 -21.74 10.12 3.28
C ARG A 160 -20.97 11.27 2.61
N THR A 161 -20.08 11.93 3.35
CA THR A 161 -19.22 13.02 2.86
C THR A 161 -17.83 12.46 2.54
N TYR A 162 -17.67 11.93 1.33
CA TYR A 162 -16.46 11.17 0.95
C TYR A 162 -15.34 12.02 0.34
N LEU A 163 -15.63 13.25 -0.12
CA LEU A 163 -14.66 14.07 -0.86
C LEU A 163 -13.42 14.41 -0.02
N MET A 164 -13.62 15.00 1.16
CA MET A 164 -12.52 15.46 2.01
C MET A 164 -11.66 14.31 2.55
N PRO A 165 -12.25 13.19 3.05
CA PRO A 165 -11.48 12.00 3.37
C PRO A 165 -10.65 11.45 2.19
N SER A 166 -11.20 11.47 0.97
CA SER A 166 -10.50 10.98 -0.22
C SER A 166 -9.38 11.91 -0.70
N LEU A 167 -9.48 13.22 -0.45
CA LEU A 167 -8.46 14.23 -0.76
C LEU A 167 -7.36 14.33 0.31
N ALA A 168 -7.63 13.86 1.51
CA ALA A 168 -6.70 13.99 2.63
C ALA A 168 -5.26 13.47 2.33
N PRO A 169 -5.05 12.29 1.74
CA PRO A 169 -3.71 11.83 1.38
C PRO A 169 -3.03 12.68 0.30
N VAL A 170 -3.81 13.31 -0.59
CA VAL A 170 -3.28 14.22 -1.63
C VAL A 170 -2.64 15.44 -0.98
N MET A 171 -3.29 16.01 0.04
CA MET A 171 -2.74 17.16 0.77
C MET A 171 -1.41 16.85 1.43
N ASN A 172 -1.30 15.71 2.11
CA ASN A 172 -0.04 15.26 2.68
C ASN A 172 1.06 15.15 1.61
N ASN A 173 0.76 14.48 0.51
CA ASN A 173 1.72 14.30 -0.58
C ASN A 173 2.21 15.64 -1.14
N ILE A 174 1.31 16.62 -1.34
CA ILE A 174 1.66 17.96 -1.84
C ILE A 174 2.57 18.69 -0.85
N VAL A 175 2.19 18.74 0.44
CA VAL A 175 2.98 19.43 1.46
C VAL A 175 4.37 18.83 1.58
N VAL A 176 4.47 17.50 1.69
CA VAL A 176 5.77 16.83 1.78
C VAL A 176 6.60 17.01 0.51
N THR A 177 5.98 17.03 -0.68
CA THR A 177 6.68 17.35 -1.93
C THR A 177 7.30 18.75 -1.90
N VAL A 178 6.57 19.76 -1.43
CA VAL A 178 7.08 21.12 -1.28
C VAL A 178 8.22 21.16 -0.27
N VAL A 179 8.09 20.44 0.84
CA VAL A 179 9.14 20.32 1.87
C VAL A 179 10.41 19.70 1.29
N MET A 180 10.30 18.64 0.48
CA MET A 180 11.44 18.01 -0.18
C MET A 180 12.17 18.98 -1.12
N PHE A 181 11.43 19.73 -1.95
CA PHE A 181 12.06 20.75 -2.82
C PHE A 181 12.69 21.89 -2.03
N GLY A 182 12.07 22.32 -0.93
CA GLY A 182 12.63 23.33 -0.03
C GLY A 182 13.91 22.88 0.69
N PHE A 183 14.06 21.58 0.91
CA PHE A 183 15.26 21.01 1.55
C PHE A 183 16.53 21.29 0.75
N VAL A 184 16.48 21.22 -0.59
CA VAL A 184 17.66 21.35 -1.47
C VAL A 184 18.38 22.70 -1.29
N PRO A 185 17.72 23.87 -1.46
CA PRO A 185 18.39 25.14 -1.24
C PRO A 185 18.76 25.39 0.24
N LEU A 186 17.96 24.85 1.18
CA LEU A 186 18.22 25.03 2.60
C LEU A 186 19.43 24.22 3.06
N SER A 187 19.63 23.01 2.56
CA SER A 187 20.80 22.19 2.87
C SER A 187 22.12 22.81 2.36
N ALA A 188 22.05 23.52 1.23
CA ALA A 188 23.19 24.26 0.71
C ALA A 188 23.54 25.50 1.56
N TRP A 189 22.56 26.06 2.26
CA TRP A 189 22.76 27.22 3.12
C TRP A 189 23.12 26.83 4.57
N ASN A 190 22.35 25.93 5.19
CA ASN A 190 22.56 25.41 6.56
C ASN A 190 21.93 24.04 6.70
N GLU A 191 22.76 23.02 6.89
CA GLU A 191 22.33 21.61 6.97
C GLU A 191 21.42 21.36 8.18
N GLU A 192 21.76 21.91 9.34
CA GLU A 192 20.95 21.73 10.57
C GLU A 192 19.54 22.32 10.40
N PHE A 193 19.44 23.53 9.84
CA PHE A 193 18.15 24.14 9.55
C PHE A 193 17.34 23.34 8.54
N ALA A 194 17.99 22.77 7.51
CA ALA A 194 17.34 21.94 6.52
C ALA A 194 16.78 20.64 7.14
N LEU A 195 17.48 20.02 8.11
CA LEU A 195 16.97 18.87 8.84
C LEU A 195 15.73 19.21 9.67
N TRP A 196 15.74 20.36 10.36
CA TRP A 196 14.55 20.85 11.08
C TRP A 196 13.39 21.16 10.13
N TRP A 197 13.65 21.79 8.99
CA TRP A 197 12.65 22.04 7.95
C TRP A 197 12.01 20.74 7.46
N LEU A 198 12.83 19.73 7.18
CA LEU A 198 12.36 18.42 6.73
C LEU A 198 11.49 17.74 7.80
N ALA A 199 11.93 17.76 9.06
CA ALA A 199 11.23 17.13 10.17
C ALA A 199 9.88 17.79 10.48
N ILE A 200 9.87 19.11 10.65
CA ILE A 200 8.64 19.87 10.96
C ILE A 200 7.70 19.87 9.77
N GLY A 201 8.21 20.10 8.56
CA GLY A 201 7.43 20.15 7.35
C GLY A 201 6.72 18.81 7.03
N THR A 202 7.39 17.69 7.29
CA THR A 202 6.78 16.37 7.15
C THR A 202 5.62 16.17 8.15
N SER A 203 5.80 16.56 9.39
CA SER A 203 4.73 16.50 10.41
C SER A 203 3.58 17.45 10.08
N LEU A 204 3.88 18.63 9.52
CA LEU A 204 2.87 19.57 9.01
C LEU A 204 2.06 18.94 7.84
N GLY A 205 2.70 18.14 6.98
CA GLY A 205 2.00 17.39 5.93
C GLY A 205 0.91 16.48 6.48
N VAL A 206 1.22 15.73 7.54
CA VAL A 206 0.24 14.87 8.22
C VAL A 206 -0.84 15.69 8.92
N LEU A 207 -0.49 16.80 9.55
CA LEU A 207 -1.47 17.73 10.14
C LEU A 207 -2.43 18.28 9.07
N CYS A 208 -1.92 18.73 7.93
CA CYS A 208 -2.74 19.22 6.81
C CYS A 208 -3.64 18.13 6.21
N GLN A 209 -3.17 16.87 6.17
CA GLN A 209 -3.95 15.73 5.70
C GLN A 209 -5.27 15.61 6.45
N PHE A 210 -5.28 15.81 7.74
CA PHE A 210 -6.48 15.68 8.56
C PHE A 210 -7.18 17.03 8.76
N GLY A 211 -6.42 18.12 8.79
CA GLY A 211 -6.95 19.49 8.92
C GLY A 211 -7.92 19.87 7.81
N ILE A 212 -7.68 19.44 6.57
CA ILE A 212 -8.58 19.68 5.43
C ILE A 212 -10.00 19.13 5.63
N GLN A 213 -10.16 18.14 6.51
CA GLN A 213 -11.43 17.50 6.80
C GLN A 213 -12.27 18.29 7.82
N ILE A 214 -11.66 19.13 8.66
CA ILE A 214 -12.33 19.88 9.75
C ILE A 214 -13.46 20.78 9.22
N PRO A 215 -13.28 21.57 8.14
CA PRO A 215 -14.37 22.41 7.64
C PRO A 215 -15.60 21.61 7.19
N ALA A 216 -15.37 20.41 6.62
CA ALA A 216 -16.48 19.53 6.23
C ALA A 216 -17.20 18.97 7.46
N LEU A 217 -16.45 18.60 8.50
CA LEU A 217 -17.00 18.11 9.76
C LEU A 217 -17.89 19.17 10.45
N VAL A 218 -17.41 20.42 10.50
CA VAL A 218 -18.16 21.54 11.07
C VAL A 218 -19.44 21.83 10.27
N LYS A 219 -19.38 21.74 8.93
CA LYS A 219 -20.56 21.90 8.06
C LYS A 219 -21.64 20.85 8.29
N GLN A 220 -21.29 19.65 8.76
CA GLN A 220 -22.23 18.59 9.14
C GLN A 220 -22.91 18.88 10.50
N GLY A 221 -22.57 19.97 11.16
CA GLY A 221 -23.14 20.33 12.45
C GLY A 221 -22.48 19.64 13.65
N PHE A 222 -21.38 18.91 13.42
CA PHE A 222 -20.65 18.29 14.52
C PHE A 222 -20.06 19.37 15.43
N ARG A 223 -20.39 19.29 16.71
CA ARG A 223 -19.80 20.11 17.78
C ARG A 223 -19.07 19.21 18.75
N TYR A 224 -17.80 19.45 18.90
CA TYR A 224 -16.96 18.70 19.84
C TYR A 224 -17.29 19.08 21.28
N HIS A 225 -17.69 18.10 22.09
CA HIS A 225 -17.93 18.22 23.51
C HIS A 225 -16.98 17.28 24.27
N PRO A 226 -15.87 17.78 24.86
CA PRO A 226 -14.93 16.94 25.57
C PRO A 226 -15.61 16.21 26.71
N HIS A 227 -15.62 14.90 26.65
CA HIS A 227 -16.06 14.07 27.76
C HIS A 227 -15.42 12.69 27.66
N ILE A 228 -15.21 12.02 28.78
CA ILE A 228 -14.56 10.71 28.87
C ILE A 228 -15.51 9.74 29.59
N ASN A 229 -15.91 8.70 28.88
CA ASN A 229 -16.66 7.59 29.44
C ASN A 229 -16.03 6.26 28.99
N LEU A 230 -15.13 5.70 29.82
CA LEU A 230 -14.46 4.40 29.57
C LEU A 230 -15.40 3.19 29.78
N ARG A 231 -16.53 3.38 30.47
CA ARG A 231 -17.49 2.33 30.77
C ARG A 231 -18.59 2.20 29.71
N ASP A 232 -18.45 2.89 28.59
CA ASP A 232 -19.39 2.77 27.48
C ASP A 232 -19.37 1.31 26.97
N PRO A 233 -20.50 0.57 27.02
CA PRO A 233 -20.56 -0.82 26.55
C PRO A 233 -20.08 -1.00 25.11
N MET A 234 -20.25 0.02 24.28
CA MET A 234 -19.83 0.03 22.88
C MET A 234 -18.31 -0.03 22.73
N ILE A 235 -17.55 0.60 23.64
CA ILE A 235 -16.08 0.53 23.64
C ILE A 235 -15.61 -0.88 23.97
N ILE A 236 -16.25 -1.52 24.94
CA ILE A 236 -15.91 -2.89 25.37
C ILE A 236 -16.19 -3.89 24.24
N GLU A 237 -17.30 -3.72 23.53
CA GLU A 237 -17.65 -4.55 22.38
C GLU A 237 -16.64 -4.39 21.23
N ALA A 238 -16.25 -3.16 20.95
CA ALA A 238 -15.26 -2.85 19.94
C ALA A 238 -13.88 -3.47 20.23
N LEU A 239 -13.44 -3.47 21.48
CA LEU A 239 -12.18 -4.09 21.91
C LEU A 239 -12.18 -5.62 21.72
N LYS A 240 -13.32 -6.29 21.92
CA LYS A 240 -13.42 -7.74 21.69
C LYS A 240 -13.23 -8.13 20.23
N VAL A 241 -13.69 -7.29 19.30
CA VAL A 241 -13.56 -7.51 17.86
C VAL A 241 -12.13 -7.24 17.37
N ALA A 242 -11.39 -6.36 18.04
CA ALA A 242 -10.05 -5.94 17.63
C ALA A 242 -8.95 -7.00 17.84
N GLY A 243 -9.13 -7.98 18.72
CA GLY A 243 -8.07 -8.92 19.13
C GLY A 243 -7.37 -9.67 18.00
N PRO A 244 -8.08 -10.36 17.08
CA PRO A 244 -7.44 -11.06 15.96
C PRO A 244 -6.67 -10.13 15.01
N MET A 245 -7.18 -8.90 14.82
CA MET A 245 -6.53 -7.89 13.99
C MET A 245 -5.24 -7.38 14.64
N PHE A 246 -5.25 -7.21 15.97
CA PHE A 246 -4.06 -6.83 16.74
C PHE A 246 -2.91 -7.83 16.53
N LEU A 247 -3.19 -9.13 16.59
CA LEU A 247 -2.17 -10.18 16.37
C LEU A 247 -1.54 -10.09 14.98
N TYR A 248 -2.38 -9.89 13.95
CA TYR A 248 -1.92 -9.71 12.57
C TYR A 248 -1.05 -8.46 12.41
N ILE A 249 -1.49 -7.32 12.97
CA ILE A 249 -0.74 -6.06 12.92
C ILE A 249 0.58 -6.20 13.68
N ALA A 250 0.57 -6.78 14.88
CA ALA A 250 1.78 -7.00 15.67
C ALA A 250 2.82 -7.84 14.90
N GLY A 251 2.38 -8.93 14.26
CA GLY A 251 3.25 -9.75 13.40
C GLY A 251 3.83 -8.95 12.23
N THR A 252 3.01 -8.12 11.58
CA THR A 252 3.46 -7.24 10.49
C THR A 252 4.50 -6.23 10.96
N MET A 253 4.31 -5.63 12.14
CA MET A 253 5.24 -4.66 12.73
C MET A 253 6.58 -5.32 13.08
N ILE A 254 6.57 -6.50 13.72
CA ILE A 254 7.80 -7.25 14.03
C ILE A 254 8.58 -7.53 12.74
N THR A 255 7.90 -8.01 11.70
CA THR A 255 8.53 -8.27 10.41
C THR A 255 9.11 -7.01 9.79
N PHE A 256 8.38 -5.88 9.84
CA PHE A 256 8.85 -4.60 9.31
C PHE A 256 10.06 -4.07 10.08
N SER A 257 10.05 -4.19 11.41
CA SER A 257 11.19 -3.84 12.27
C SER A 257 12.43 -4.65 11.93
N CYS A 258 12.29 -5.97 11.84
CA CYS A 258 13.40 -6.86 11.48
C CYS A 258 13.90 -6.57 10.05
N ARG A 259 12.99 -6.31 9.09
CA ARG A 259 13.37 -5.93 7.73
C ARG A 259 14.23 -4.68 7.70
N ASN A 260 13.85 -3.62 8.45
CA ASN A 260 14.63 -2.40 8.53
C ASN A 260 16.00 -2.65 9.16
N ALA A 261 16.05 -3.35 10.29
CA ALA A 261 17.29 -3.66 10.98
C ALA A 261 18.29 -4.45 10.09
N PHE A 262 17.83 -5.58 9.52
CA PHE A 262 18.70 -6.40 8.66
C PHE A 262 19.04 -5.73 7.32
N SER A 263 18.16 -4.90 6.77
CA SER A 263 18.48 -4.13 5.56
C SER A 263 19.53 -3.04 5.83
N LEU A 264 19.49 -2.43 7.02
CA LEU A 264 20.45 -1.42 7.43
C LEU A 264 21.82 -2.06 7.73
N GLU A 265 21.85 -3.28 8.28
CA GLU A 265 23.07 -4.07 8.46
C GLU A 265 23.70 -4.44 7.12
N ALA A 266 22.89 -4.84 6.12
CA ALA A 266 23.38 -5.21 4.79
C ALA A 266 23.92 -3.99 4.01
N ALA A 267 23.31 -2.82 4.16
CA ALA A 267 23.76 -1.58 3.51
C ALA A 267 23.21 -0.34 4.24
N PRO A 268 24.00 0.74 4.43
CA PRO A 268 23.54 1.98 5.09
C PRO A 268 22.33 2.62 4.40
N ASN A 269 22.18 2.46 3.09
CA ASN A 269 21.04 2.90 2.29
C ASN A 269 20.01 1.77 2.06
N GLY A 270 20.09 0.65 2.77
CA GLY A 270 19.20 -0.51 2.62
C GLY A 270 17.72 -0.17 2.76
N PRO A 271 17.28 0.45 3.87
CA PRO A 271 15.87 0.83 4.06
C PRO A 271 15.34 1.76 2.96
N SER A 272 16.12 2.73 2.48
CA SER A 272 15.72 3.62 1.39
C SER A 272 15.65 2.90 0.04
N THR A 273 16.62 2.02 -0.26
CA THR A 273 16.61 1.15 -1.45
C THR A 273 15.33 0.31 -1.51
N LEU A 274 14.99 -0.34 -0.39
CA LEU A 274 13.76 -1.13 -0.30
C LEU A 274 12.49 -0.26 -0.46
N ASN A 275 12.48 0.95 0.06
CA ASN A 275 11.33 1.85 -0.06
C ASN A 275 11.09 2.33 -1.50
N TYR A 276 12.17 2.68 -2.23
CA TYR A 276 12.05 3.03 -3.65
C TYR A 276 11.58 1.85 -4.50
N ALA A 277 12.15 0.67 -4.28
CA ALA A 277 11.72 -0.55 -4.96
C ALA A 277 10.26 -0.91 -4.64
N TRP A 278 9.84 -0.77 -3.37
CA TRP A 278 8.47 -1.03 -2.92
C TRP A 278 7.43 -0.15 -3.61
N THR A 279 7.77 1.09 -3.95
CA THR A 279 6.87 2.01 -4.65
C THR A 279 6.40 1.42 -5.99
N TRP A 280 7.30 0.84 -6.78
CA TRP A 280 6.97 0.20 -8.05
C TRP A 280 6.39 -1.21 -7.87
N TYR A 281 6.85 -1.93 -6.86
CA TYR A 281 6.30 -3.24 -6.49
C TYR A 281 4.81 -3.18 -6.16
N GLN A 282 4.36 -2.15 -5.45
CA GLN A 282 2.96 -1.99 -5.02
C GLN A 282 2.02 -1.56 -6.15
N LEU A 283 2.51 -0.95 -7.23
CA LEU A 283 1.65 -0.39 -8.28
C LEU A 283 0.75 -1.43 -8.96
N PRO A 284 1.26 -2.55 -9.49
CA PRO A 284 0.41 -3.55 -10.13
C PRO A 284 -0.63 -4.12 -9.18
N TYR A 285 -0.23 -4.40 -7.93
CA TYR A 285 -1.13 -4.90 -6.91
C TYR A 285 -2.23 -3.88 -6.56
N GLY A 286 -1.85 -2.63 -6.32
CA GLY A 286 -2.77 -1.57 -5.90
C GLY A 286 -3.82 -1.23 -6.95
N VAL A 287 -3.48 -1.34 -8.24
CA VAL A 287 -4.41 -1.03 -9.34
C VAL A 287 -5.35 -2.21 -9.61
N ILE A 288 -4.85 -3.44 -9.63
CA ILE A 288 -5.59 -4.61 -10.10
C ILE A 288 -6.14 -5.44 -8.95
N ALA A 289 -5.25 -5.94 -8.10
CA ALA A 289 -5.63 -6.95 -7.12
C ALA A 289 -6.51 -6.38 -6.00
N VAL A 290 -6.31 -5.12 -5.60
CA VAL A 290 -7.15 -4.46 -4.59
C VAL A 290 -8.59 -4.32 -5.09
N SER A 291 -8.77 -3.82 -6.32
CA SER A 291 -10.11 -3.63 -6.91
C SER A 291 -10.85 -4.96 -7.05
N LEU A 292 -10.17 -5.99 -7.56
CA LEU A 292 -10.75 -7.31 -7.77
C LEU A 292 -11.09 -7.99 -6.43
N SER A 293 -10.17 -7.97 -5.46
CA SER A 293 -10.37 -8.62 -4.18
C SER A 293 -11.46 -7.96 -3.33
N THR A 294 -11.63 -6.64 -3.45
CA THR A 294 -12.69 -5.92 -2.72
C THR A 294 -14.08 -6.28 -3.23
N THR A 295 -14.25 -6.34 -4.55
CA THR A 295 -15.53 -6.76 -5.16
C THR A 295 -15.86 -8.20 -4.80
N LEU A 296 -14.89 -9.11 -4.87
CA LEU A 296 -15.09 -10.52 -4.57
C LEU A 296 -15.32 -10.81 -3.09
N LEU A 297 -14.85 -9.96 -2.17
CA LEU A 297 -15.11 -10.13 -0.74
C LEU A 297 -16.61 -10.07 -0.43
N THR A 298 -17.34 -9.18 -1.08
CA THR A 298 -18.80 -9.06 -0.89
C THR A 298 -19.52 -10.33 -1.36
N GLU A 299 -19.18 -10.81 -2.56
CA GLU A 299 -19.76 -12.04 -3.12
C GLU A 299 -19.41 -13.28 -2.28
N LEU A 300 -18.16 -13.40 -1.84
CA LEU A 300 -17.71 -14.48 -0.97
C LEU A 300 -18.46 -14.45 0.38
N SER A 301 -18.68 -13.25 0.94
CA SER A 301 -19.38 -13.10 2.22
C SER A 301 -20.87 -13.46 2.09
N ASP A 302 -21.50 -13.10 0.97
CA ASP A 302 -22.89 -13.46 0.69
C ASP A 302 -23.06 -14.97 0.50
N CYS A 303 -22.20 -15.62 -0.29
CA CYS A 303 -22.18 -17.07 -0.44
C CYS A 303 -21.97 -17.79 0.91
N ALA A 304 -21.04 -17.30 1.73
CA ALA A 304 -20.79 -17.88 3.05
C ALA A 304 -21.99 -17.71 3.99
N ALA A 305 -22.70 -16.59 3.93
CA ALA A 305 -23.90 -16.33 4.74
C ALA A 305 -25.10 -17.20 4.34
N ARG A 306 -25.20 -17.54 3.03
CA ARG A 306 -26.24 -18.42 2.49
C ARG A 306 -25.86 -19.91 2.48
N GLU A 307 -24.66 -20.24 2.96
CA GLU A 307 -24.09 -21.59 2.89
C GLU A 307 -23.97 -22.16 1.46
N ASP A 308 -23.92 -21.27 0.46
CA ASP A 308 -23.67 -21.62 -0.95
C ASP A 308 -22.18 -21.92 -1.18
N TRP A 309 -21.79 -23.12 -0.82
CA TRP A 309 -20.38 -23.56 -0.98
C TRP A 309 -19.96 -23.79 -2.44
N GLU A 310 -20.90 -24.03 -3.34
CA GLU A 310 -20.60 -24.16 -4.76
C GLU A 310 -20.27 -22.80 -5.37
N GLY A 311 -21.11 -21.79 -5.14
CA GLY A 311 -20.85 -20.40 -5.52
C GLY A 311 -19.55 -19.88 -4.90
N PHE A 312 -19.33 -20.17 -3.59
CA PHE A 312 -18.12 -19.78 -2.88
C PHE A 312 -16.84 -20.32 -3.55
N ARG A 313 -16.82 -21.64 -3.89
CA ARG A 313 -15.70 -22.23 -4.63
C ARG A 313 -15.54 -21.62 -6.02
N GLY A 314 -16.64 -21.32 -6.69
CA GLY A 314 -16.65 -20.63 -8.00
C GLY A 314 -15.97 -19.27 -7.93
N PHE A 315 -16.29 -18.46 -6.91
CA PHE A 315 -15.66 -17.14 -6.68
C PHE A 315 -14.18 -17.26 -6.31
N ILE A 316 -13.78 -18.22 -5.46
CA ILE A 316 -12.36 -18.48 -5.18
C ILE A 316 -11.61 -18.79 -6.47
N ARG A 317 -12.13 -19.71 -7.28
CA ARG A 317 -11.51 -20.13 -8.53
C ARG A 317 -11.37 -18.96 -9.51
N SER A 318 -12.46 -18.25 -9.79
CA SER A 318 -12.46 -17.15 -10.74
C SER A 318 -11.59 -15.97 -10.28
N GLY A 319 -11.62 -15.66 -8.97
CA GLY A 319 -10.83 -14.59 -8.38
C GLY A 319 -9.33 -14.86 -8.42
N LEU A 320 -8.88 -16.06 -8.04
CA LEU A 320 -7.47 -16.45 -8.13
C LEU A 320 -6.99 -16.47 -9.58
N ARG A 321 -7.78 -17.05 -10.49
CA ARG A 321 -7.44 -17.10 -11.91
C ARG A 321 -7.30 -15.71 -12.50
N SER A 322 -8.25 -14.82 -12.27
CA SER A 322 -8.19 -13.43 -12.75
C SER A 322 -7.02 -12.66 -12.14
N THR A 323 -6.76 -12.83 -10.83
CA THR A 323 -5.64 -12.17 -10.14
C THR A 323 -4.31 -12.61 -10.74
N PHE A 324 -4.04 -13.91 -10.86
CA PHE A 324 -2.79 -14.41 -11.41
C PHE A 324 -2.62 -14.07 -12.88
N PHE A 325 -3.69 -14.16 -13.68
CA PHE A 325 -3.65 -13.82 -15.11
C PHE A 325 -3.22 -12.37 -15.35
N LEU A 326 -3.63 -11.45 -14.49
CA LEU A 326 -3.28 -10.03 -14.64
C LEU A 326 -1.96 -9.67 -13.96
N ILE A 327 -1.67 -10.23 -12.78
CA ILE A 327 -0.49 -9.87 -12.00
C ILE A 327 0.80 -10.48 -12.55
N ILE A 328 0.79 -11.71 -13.03
CA ILE A 328 2.00 -12.40 -13.51
C ILE A 328 2.66 -11.64 -14.67
N PRO A 329 1.94 -11.26 -15.76
CA PRO A 329 2.55 -10.50 -16.85
C PRO A 329 3.12 -9.17 -16.39
N LEU A 330 2.41 -8.46 -15.49
CA LEU A 330 2.87 -7.18 -14.96
C LEU A 330 4.10 -7.32 -14.04
N ALA A 331 4.12 -8.33 -13.18
CA ALA A 331 5.26 -8.61 -12.32
C ALA A 331 6.54 -8.85 -13.13
N LEU A 332 6.47 -9.77 -14.12
CA LEU A 332 7.62 -10.09 -14.96
C LEU A 332 8.04 -8.91 -15.84
N LEU A 333 7.09 -8.12 -16.32
CA LEU A 333 7.39 -6.91 -17.10
C LEU A 333 8.06 -5.83 -16.22
N VAL A 334 7.56 -5.59 -14.99
CA VAL A 334 8.21 -4.67 -14.03
C VAL A 334 9.62 -5.14 -13.71
N GLY A 335 9.84 -6.46 -13.56
CA GLY A 335 11.18 -7.03 -13.37
C GLY A 335 12.11 -6.78 -14.54
N ALA A 336 11.66 -7.05 -15.77
CA ALA A 336 12.45 -6.83 -16.99
C ALA A 336 12.75 -5.35 -17.25
N LEU A 337 11.88 -4.45 -16.82
CA LEU A 337 11.99 -3.00 -16.99
C LEU A 337 12.37 -2.28 -15.67
N ALA A 338 12.89 -3.00 -14.68
CA ALA A 338 13.19 -2.43 -13.36
C ALA A 338 14.19 -1.26 -13.43
N GLN A 339 15.24 -1.37 -14.23
CA GLN A 339 16.20 -0.28 -14.38
C GLN A 339 15.60 0.96 -15.09
N PRO A 340 14.94 0.87 -16.26
CA PRO A 340 14.22 2.00 -16.83
C PRO A 340 13.18 2.63 -15.90
N LEU A 341 12.51 1.82 -15.05
CA LEU A 341 11.61 2.35 -14.02
C LEU A 341 12.34 3.18 -12.97
N MET A 342 13.52 2.72 -12.53
CA MET A 342 14.33 3.49 -11.58
C MET A 342 14.95 4.73 -12.21
N GLN A 343 15.26 4.73 -13.52
CA GLN A 343 15.73 5.91 -14.25
C GLN A 343 14.73 7.06 -14.20
N LEU A 344 13.45 6.81 -13.97
CA LEU A 344 12.48 7.88 -13.74
C LEU A 344 12.80 8.71 -12.49
N PHE A 345 13.51 8.14 -11.52
CA PHE A 345 13.98 8.84 -10.32
C PHE A 345 15.36 9.48 -10.50
N GLN A 346 16.05 9.24 -11.62
CA GLN A 346 17.40 9.72 -11.88
C GLN A 346 17.40 11.25 -12.10
N ALA A 347 17.39 11.98 -10.99
CA ALA A 347 17.46 13.44 -10.97
C ALA A 347 17.97 13.92 -9.60
N GLY A 348 18.67 15.07 -9.58
CA GLY A 348 19.20 15.64 -8.33
C GLY A 348 20.18 14.69 -7.63
N ALA A 349 19.89 14.34 -6.39
CA ALA A 349 20.73 13.46 -5.56
C ALA A 349 20.63 11.97 -5.91
N PHE A 350 19.71 11.54 -6.78
CA PHE A 350 19.57 10.13 -7.18
C PHE A 350 20.41 9.82 -8.42
N THR A 351 21.50 9.11 -8.23
CA THR A 351 22.56 8.86 -9.24
C THR A 351 22.26 7.64 -10.12
N ALA A 352 23.09 7.43 -11.18
CA ALA A 352 22.99 6.26 -12.05
C ALA A 352 23.32 4.94 -11.31
N ASP A 353 24.26 4.97 -10.36
CA ASP A 353 24.61 3.79 -9.57
C ASP A 353 23.44 3.36 -8.68
N GLU A 354 22.70 4.31 -8.15
CA GLU A 354 21.49 4.05 -7.36
C GLU A 354 20.37 3.46 -8.20
N VAL A 355 20.22 3.88 -9.46
CA VAL A 355 19.29 3.29 -10.44
C VAL A 355 19.56 1.78 -10.57
N ASN A 356 20.83 1.40 -10.76
CA ASN A 356 21.22 0.00 -10.92
C ASN A 356 20.98 -0.80 -9.63
N ASN A 357 21.35 -0.23 -8.49
CA ASN A 357 21.21 -0.88 -7.19
C ASN A 357 19.74 -1.13 -6.84
N VAL A 358 18.91 -0.09 -6.87
CA VAL A 358 17.47 -0.21 -6.56
C VAL A 358 16.75 -1.05 -7.61
N GLY A 359 17.12 -0.92 -8.90
CA GLY A 359 16.56 -1.70 -9.99
C GLY A 359 16.79 -3.20 -9.83
N SER A 360 18.01 -3.62 -9.41
CA SER A 360 18.31 -5.03 -9.17
C SER A 360 17.47 -5.62 -8.04
N ILE A 361 17.27 -4.88 -6.95
CA ILE A 361 16.43 -5.29 -5.83
C ILE A 361 14.96 -5.40 -6.27
N LEU A 362 14.45 -4.43 -7.04
CA LEU A 362 13.10 -4.47 -7.59
C LEU A 362 12.90 -5.71 -8.49
N ALA A 363 13.85 -6.01 -9.39
CA ALA A 363 13.77 -7.14 -10.30
C ALA A 363 13.63 -8.48 -9.56
N VAL A 364 14.31 -8.64 -8.44
CA VAL A 364 14.17 -9.83 -7.58
C VAL A 364 12.83 -9.80 -6.82
N TRP A 365 12.44 -8.65 -6.29
CA TRP A 365 11.26 -8.56 -5.41
C TRP A 365 9.96 -8.83 -6.14
N VAL A 366 9.81 -8.38 -7.39
CA VAL A 366 8.58 -8.57 -8.17
C VAL A 366 8.25 -10.04 -8.45
N LEU A 367 9.21 -10.96 -8.32
CA LEU A 367 8.96 -12.41 -8.41
C LEU A 367 8.03 -12.89 -7.28
N SER A 368 8.02 -12.21 -6.14
CA SER A 368 7.12 -12.48 -5.03
C SER A 368 5.69 -11.96 -5.26
N LEU A 369 5.49 -11.04 -6.20
CA LEU A 369 4.23 -10.30 -6.38
C LEU A 369 3.00 -11.19 -6.67
N PRO A 370 3.09 -12.25 -7.51
CA PRO A 370 1.98 -13.18 -7.68
C PRO A 370 1.57 -13.88 -6.38
N PHE A 371 2.55 -14.32 -5.59
CA PHE A 371 2.31 -14.97 -4.31
C PHE A 371 1.76 -13.98 -3.26
N TYR A 372 2.26 -12.75 -3.25
CA TYR A 372 1.72 -11.67 -2.43
C TYR A 372 0.25 -11.40 -2.75
N ALA A 373 -0.11 -11.33 -4.05
CA ALA A 373 -1.49 -11.13 -4.46
C ALA A 373 -2.38 -12.32 -4.07
N GLY A 374 -1.88 -13.56 -4.20
CA GLY A 374 -2.56 -14.76 -3.74
C GLY A 374 -2.75 -14.81 -2.21
N TYR A 375 -1.71 -14.45 -1.45
CA TYR A 375 -1.76 -14.32 0.02
C TYR A 375 -2.81 -13.30 0.46
N MET A 376 -2.82 -12.11 -0.14
CA MET A 376 -3.80 -11.06 0.16
C MET A 376 -5.22 -11.44 -0.28
N TYR A 377 -5.37 -12.27 -1.31
CA TYR A 377 -6.65 -12.85 -1.68
C TYR A 377 -7.13 -13.85 -0.63
N MET A 378 -6.24 -14.73 -0.12
CA MET A 378 -6.57 -15.67 0.97
C MET A 378 -6.95 -14.93 2.26
N TYR A 379 -6.30 -13.81 2.59
CA TYR A 379 -6.70 -12.92 3.68
C TYR A 379 -8.21 -12.58 3.58
N ARG A 380 -8.69 -12.20 2.38
CA ARG A 380 -10.11 -11.89 2.14
C ARG A 380 -11.02 -13.12 2.26
N VAL A 381 -10.57 -14.27 1.76
CA VAL A 381 -11.32 -15.54 1.87
C VAL A 381 -11.51 -15.92 3.35
N PHE A 382 -10.47 -15.81 4.17
CA PHE A 382 -10.57 -16.08 5.62
C PHE A 382 -11.46 -15.07 6.35
N ALA A 383 -11.46 -13.81 5.93
CA ALA A 383 -12.37 -12.79 6.44
C ALA A 383 -13.83 -13.14 6.11
N ALA A 384 -14.14 -13.52 4.86
CA ALA A 384 -15.48 -13.96 4.45
C ALA A 384 -15.95 -15.22 5.20
N LEU A 385 -15.05 -16.15 5.48
CA LEU A 385 -15.32 -17.37 6.28
C LEU A 385 -15.43 -17.11 7.80
N ARG A 386 -15.34 -15.86 8.26
CA ARG A 386 -15.30 -15.48 9.68
C ARG A 386 -14.24 -16.25 10.48
N SER A 387 -13.15 -16.63 9.82
CA SER A 387 -12.06 -17.44 10.37
C SER A 387 -10.73 -16.65 10.45
N PHE A 388 -10.82 -15.33 10.60
CA PHE A 388 -9.66 -14.44 10.55
C PHE A 388 -8.62 -14.72 11.64
N LEU A 389 -9.05 -15.13 12.83
CA LEU A 389 -8.14 -15.52 13.90
C LEU A 389 -7.21 -16.68 13.48
N LYS A 390 -7.74 -17.69 12.76
CA LYS A 390 -6.91 -18.79 12.25
C LYS A 390 -5.86 -18.29 11.25
N PHE A 391 -6.26 -17.38 10.36
CA PHE A 391 -5.34 -16.75 9.43
C PHE A 391 -4.24 -15.97 10.16
N ALA A 392 -4.60 -15.13 11.15
CA ALA A 392 -3.66 -14.33 11.93
C ALA A 392 -2.67 -15.19 12.73
N LEU A 393 -3.11 -16.32 13.29
CA LEU A 393 -2.23 -17.26 14.01
C LEU A 393 -1.20 -17.90 13.06
N ILE A 394 -1.65 -18.38 11.90
CA ILE A 394 -0.76 -18.98 10.89
C ILE A 394 0.23 -17.94 10.37
N ASP A 395 -0.27 -16.76 10.03
CA ASP A 395 0.53 -15.64 9.57
C ASP A 395 1.61 -15.28 10.59
N PHE A 396 1.23 -15.16 11.86
CA PHE A 396 2.16 -14.84 12.94
C PHE A 396 3.28 -15.89 13.09
N VAL A 397 2.94 -17.18 13.01
CA VAL A 397 3.95 -18.27 13.09
C VAL A 397 4.88 -18.25 11.87
N VAL A 398 4.34 -18.13 10.64
CA VAL A 398 5.16 -18.15 9.43
C VAL A 398 6.07 -16.92 9.33
N ARG A 399 5.70 -15.79 9.95
CA ARG A 399 6.56 -14.59 10.03
C ARG A 399 7.87 -14.83 10.78
N PHE A 400 7.90 -15.72 11.76
CA PHE A 400 9.19 -16.10 12.40
C PHE A 400 10.14 -16.76 11.40
N VAL A 401 9.62 -17.57 10.47
CA VAL A 401 10.43 -18.14 9.39
C VAL A 401 10.91 -17.06 8.43
N GLN A 402 10.06 -16.07 8.12
CA GLN A 402 10.44 -14.91 7.31
C GLN A 402 11.56 -14.10 7.97
N VAL A 403 11.45 -13.82 9.26
CA VAL A 403 12.47 -13.09 10.03
C VAL A 403 13.78 -13.88 10.11
N ALA A 404 13.72 -15.19 10.31
CA ALA A 404 14.90 -16.05 10.24
C ALA A 404 15.54 -16.02 8.84
N GLY A 405 14.70 -15.95 7.79
CA GLY A 405 15.14 -15.73 6.42
C GLY A 405 15.88 -14.40 6.26
N TYR A 406 15.40 -13.30 6.82
CA TYR A 406 16.11 -12.01 6.80
C TYR A 406 17.46 -12.12 7.48
N TRP A 407 17.50 -12.68 8.70
CA TRP A 407 18.74 -12.85 9.46
C TRP A 407 19.81 -13.63 8.68
N TYR A 408 19.43 -14.72 8.01
CA TYR A 408 20.39 -15.58 7.30
C TYR A 408 20.74 -15.04 5.91
N LEU A 409 19.71 -14.67 5.11
CA LEU A 409 19.92 -14.30 3.70
C LEU A 409 20.51 -12.90 3.52
N CYS A 410 20.33 -11.99 4.49
CA CYS A 410 20.89 -10.64 4.40
C CYS A 410 22.40 -10.58 4.73
N GLN A 411 23.01 -11.68 5.13
CA GLN A 411 24.46 -11.70 5.36
C GLN A 411 25.22 -11.36 4.07
N PRO A 412 26.31 -10.56 4.14
CA PRO A 412 27.07 -10.12 2.96
C PRO A 412 27.63 -11.26 2.10
N ASN A 413 27.94 -12.41 2.72
CA ASN A 413 28.46 -13.61 2.08
C ASN A 413 27.35 -14.52 1.48
N VAL A 414 26.06 -14.17 1.63
CA VAL A 414 24.93 -14.93 1.10
C VAL A 414 24.26 -14.14 -0.03
N LEU A 415 23.35 -13.23 0.26
CA LEU A 415 22.61 -12.44 -0.73
C LEU A 415 22.63 -10.93 -0.43
N GLY A 416 23.16 -10.52 0.74
CA GLY A 416 23.13 -9.13 1.16
C GLY A 416 21.69 -8.57 1.14
N LEU A 417 21.51 -7.35 0.63
CA LEU A 417 20.21 -6.70 0.61
C LEU A 417 19.13 -7.48 -0.20
N ALA A 418 19.54 -8.26 -1.21
CA ALA A 418 18.62 -9.10 -1.98
C ALA A 418 18.01 -10.25 -1.16
N GLY A 419 18.55 -10.53 0.01
CA GLY A 419 17.99 -11.50 0.96
C GLY A 419 16.59 -11.13 1.44
N ILE A 420 16.25 -9.83 1.55
CA ILE A 420 14.90 -9.36 1.93
C ILE A 420 13.84 -9.80 0.90
N PRO A 421 13.94 -9.45 -0.39
CA PRO A 421 13.03 -9.93 -1.42
C PRO A 421 12.86 -11.44 -1.49
N VAL A 422 13.95 -12.19 -1.31
CA VAL A 422 13.94 -13.66 -1.38
C VAL A 422 13.19 -14.25 -0.18
N ALA A 423 13.41 -13.74 1.03
CA ALA A 423 12.66 -14.17 2.21
C ALA A 423 11.17 -13.82 2.11
N ASP A 424 10.84 -12.64 1.55
CA ASP A 424 9.45 -12.24 1.27
C ASP A 424 8.79 -13.19 0.27
N LEU A 425 9.48 -13.59 -0.79
CA LEU A 425 9.00 -14.59 -1.75
C LEU A 425 8.67 -15.91 -1.04
N GLY A 426 9.57 -16.39 -0.18
CA GLY A 426 9.37 -17.61 0.61
C GLY A 426 8.14 -17.49 1.52
N PHE A 427 8.02 -16.39 2.25
CA PHE A 427 6.89 -16.12 3.14
C PHE A 427 5.55 -16.12 2.38
N TYR A 428 5.43 -15.33 1.32
CA TYR A 428 4.17 -15.23 0.57
C TYR A 428 3.79 -16.54 -0.11
N ALA A 429 4.78 -17.27 -0.63
CA ALA A 429 4.54 -18.58 -1.24
C ALA A 429 4.04 -19.59 -0.20
N VAL A 430 4.69 -19.71 0.95
CA VAL A 430 4.28 -20.61 2.04
C VAL A 430 2.89 -20.24 2.54
N MET A 431 2.63 -18.96 2.82
CA MET A 431 1.33 -18.49 3.29
C MET A 431 0.22 -18.78 2.28
N PHE A 432 0.44 -18.49 1.00
CA PHE A 432 -0.54 -18.79 -0.04
C PHE A 432 -0.86 -20.29 -0.12
N VAL A 433 0.17 -21.14 -0.09
CA VAL A 433 0.01 -22.60 -0.18
C VAL A 433 -0.71 -23.14 1.07
N VAL A 434 -0.27 -22.79 2.27
CA VAL A 434 -0.86 -23.25 3.55
C VAL A 434 -2.33 -22.80 3.63
N CYS A 435 -2.61 -21.52 3.37
CA CYS A 435 -3.98 -21.00 3.38
C CYS A 435 -4.86 -21.70 2.34
N SER A 436 -4.33 -21.97 1.14
CA SER A 436 -5.06 -22.71 0.08
C SER A 436 -5.42 -24.13 0.51
N PHE A 437 -4.52 -24.84 1.19
CA PHE A 437 -4.81 -26.19 1.72
C PHE A 437 -5.88 -26.15 2.80
N ILE A 438 -5.82 -25.20 3.73
CA ILE A 438 -6.79 -25.06 4.82
C ILE A 438 -8.18 -24.72 4.27
N VAL A 439 -8.26 -23.76 3.33
CA VAL A 439 -9.53 -23.40 2.66
C VAL A 439 -10.10 -24.60 1.91
N ARG A 440 -9.26 -25.33 1.17
CA ARG A 440 -9.68 -26.56 0.47
C ARG A 440 -10.24 -27.61 1.44
N GLY A 441 -9.65 -27.78 2.61
CA GLY A 441 -10.16 -28.69 3.66
C GLY A 441 -11.51 -28.28 4.22
N LYS A 442 -11.82 -26.95 4.23
CA LYS A 442 -13.07 -26.43 4.77
C LYS A 442 -14.22 -26.39 3.76
N VAL A 443 -13.94 -25.95 2.52
CA VAL A 443 -14.98 -25.73 1.51
C VAL A 443 -14.97 -26.74 0.37
N GLY A 444 -14.01 -27.68 0.37
CA GLY A 444 -13.78 -28.63 -0.70
C GLY A 444 -12.87 -28.10 -1.81
N GLY A 445 -12.64 -28.91 -2.84
CA GLY A 445 -11.77 -28.56 -3.95
C GLY A 445 -12.40 -27.50 -4.87
N TYR A 446 -11.68 -26.43 -5.17
CA TYR A 446 -12.10 -25.32 -6.04
C TYR A 446 -11.38 -25.32 -7.40
N GLY A 447 -10.93 -26.49 -7.88
CA GLY A 447 -10.36 -26.64 -9.23
C GLY A 447 -8.88 -26.27 -9.34
N ASN A 448 -8.08 -26.60 -8.32
CA ASN A 448 -6.65 -26.25 -8.22
C ASN A 448 -5.83 -26.64 -9.47
N ARG A 449 -6.10 -27.81 -10.08
CA ARG A 449 -5.40 -28.24 -11.30
C ARG A 449 -5.60 -27.24 -12.46
N GLY A 450 -6.84 -26.73 -12.63
CA GLY A 450 -7.14 -25.74 -13.65
C GLY A 450 -6.43 -24.40 -13.39
N ILE A 451 -6.29 -24.00 -12.11
CA ILE A 451 -5.55 -22.79 -11.72
C ILE A 451 -4.07 -22.97 -12.05
N VAL A 452 -3.46 -24.10 -11.65
CA VAL A 452 -2.03 -24.37 -11.92
C VAL A 452 -1.73 -24.39 -13.42
N VAL A 453 -2.54 -25.08 -14.24
CA VAL A 453 -2.36 -25.10 -15.69
C VAL A 453 -2.45 -23.69 -16.29
N MET A 454 -3.41 -22.89 -15.85
CA MET A 454 -3.54 -21.49 -16.28
C MET A 454 -2.31 -20.67 -15.89
N VAL A 455 -1.85 -20.79 -14.62
CA VAL A 455 -0.66 -20.09 -14.12
C VAL A 455 0.57 -20.44 -14.94
N VAL A 456 0.82 -21.73 -15.21
CA VAL A 456 1.97 -22.18 -16.02
C VAL A 456 1.92 -21.57 -17.42
N LYS A 457 0.76 -21.63 -18.10
CA LYS A 457 0.59 -21.01 -19.42
C LYS A 457 0.85 -19.50 -19.39
N THR A 458 0.32 -18.82 -18.37
CA THR A 458 0.50 -17.37 -18.20
C THR A 458 1.96 -17.02 -17.90
N VAL A 459 2.65 -17.80 -17.07
CA VAL A 459 4.09 -17.60 -16.79
C VAL A 459 4.91 -17.75 -18.08
N VAL A 460 4.71 -18.82 -18.84
CA VAL A 460 5.44 -19.03 -20.11
C VAL A 460 5.21 -17.87 -21.08
N ALA A 461 3.95 -17.47 -21.28
CA ALA A 461 3.63 -16.32 -22.14
C ALA A 461 4.27 -15.01 -21.65
N SER A 462 4.25 -14.80 -20.34
CA SER A 462 4.76 -13.57 -19.72
C SER A 462 6.30 -13.52 -19.70
N VAL A 463 6.98 -14.64 -19.55
CA VAL A 463 8.45 -14.72 -19.68
C VAL A 463 8.88 -14.30 -21.08
N VAL A 464 8.22 -14.81 -22.13
CA VAL A 464 8.52 -14.40 -23.52
C VAL A 464 8.26 -12.91 -23.71
N GLY A 465 7.15 -12.37 -23.19
CA GLY A 465 6.84 -10.94 -23.27
C GLY A 465 7.83 -10.07 -22.49
N ALA A 466 8.27 -10.51 -21.30
CA ALA A 466 9.26 -9.82 -20.49
C ALA A 466 10.65 -9.82 -21.17
N VAL A 467 11.07 -10.94 -21.77
CA VAL A 467 12.31 -11.04 -22.55
C VAL A 467 12.25 -10.09 -23.76
N ALA A 468 11.14 -10.10 -24.50
CA ALA A 468 10.96 -9.19 -25.65
C ALA A 468 11.05 -7.72 -25.23
N ALA A 469 10.39 -7.35 -24.10
CA ALA A 469 10.46 -6.02 -23.54
C ALA A 469 11.88 -5.64 -23.10
N GLY A 470 12.59 -6.55 -22.42
CA GLY A 470 13.96 -6.32 -21.95
C GLY A 470 14.96 -6.14 -23.11
N VAL A 471 14.88 -7.00 -24.13
CA VAL A 471 15.72 -6.87 -25.34
C VAL A 471 15.46 -5.54 -26.04
N LEU A 472 14.19 -5.16 -26.20
CA LEU A 472 13.82 -3.90 -26.82
C LEU A 472 14.27 -2.70 -25.97
N ALA A 473 14.12 -2.76 -24.65
CA ALA A 473 14.58 -1.71 -23.74
C ALA A 473 16.09 -1.50 -23.82
N ASN A 474 16.87 -2.59 -23.83
CA ASN A 474 18.32 -2.53 -24.00
C ASN A 474 18.71 -1.96 -25.38
N GLY A 475 18.06 -2.43 -26.47
CA GLY A 475 18.30 -1.90 -27.81
C GLY A 475 17.98 -0.41 -27.91
N MET A 476 16.85 0.04 -27.36
CA MET A 476 16.50 1.47 -27.29
C MET A 476 17.47 2.26 -26.42
N GLY A 477 17.94 1.67 -25.31
CA GLY A 477 18.97 2.29 -24.45
C GLY A 477 20.24 2.60 -25.22
N VAL A 478 20.73 1.65 -26.04
CA VAL A 478 21.90 1.86 -26.91
C VAL A 478 21.63 2.91 -27.99
N LEU A 479 20.48 2.86 -28.66
CA LEU A 479 20.09 3.82 -29.71
C LEU A 479 19.98 5.26 -29.16
N LEU A 480 19.44 5.41 -27.96
CA LEU A 480 19.23 6.71 -27.33
C LEU A 480 20.47 7.19 -26.53
N ALA A 481 21.54 6.39 -26.43
CA ALA A 481 22.73 6.77 -25.68
C ALA A 481 23.37 8.07 -26.20
N GLY A 482 23.45 8.23 -27.54
CA GLY A 482 24.01 9.41 -28.20
C GLY A 482 23.06 10.61 -28.31
N VAL A 483 21.79 10.49 -27.91
CA VAL A 483 20.82 11.58 -28.03
C VAL A 483 20.89 12.50 -26.81
N ALA A 484 21.00 13.81 -27.02
CA ALA A 484 21.14 14.82 -25.97
C ALA A 484 19.76 15.17 -25.34
N ILE A 485 19.11 14.17 -24.70
CA ILE A 485 17.87 14.34 -23.91
C ILE A 485 18.08 13.79 -22.50
N SER A 486 17.26 14.25 -21.55
CA SER A 486 17.39 13.84 -20.15
C SER A 486 17.16 12.33 -19.96
N ALA A 487 17.79 11.72 -18.95
CA ALA A 487 17.65 10.31 -18.60
C ALA A 487 16.17 9.93 -18.37
N VAL A 488 15.41 10.82 -17.73
CA VAL A 488 13.99 10.62 -17.45
C VAL A 488 13.17 10.52 -18.75
N VAL A 489 13.43 11.40 -19.74
CA VAL A 489 12.73 11.34 -21.04
C VAL A 489 13.08 10.07 -21.80
N LYS A 490 14.35 9.65 -21.78
CA LYS A 490 14.79 8.36 -22.33
C LYS A 490 14.03 7.20 -21.69
N ALA A 491 13.99 7.18 -20.35
CA ALA A 491 13.29 6.16 -19.59
C ALA A 491 11.79 6.09 -19.94
N VAL A 492 11.11 7.23 -20.04
CA VAL A 492 9.69 7.29 -20.44
C VAL A 492 9.48 6.69 -21.82
N ALA A 493 10.31 7.03 -22.81
CA ALA A 493 10.22 6.48 -24.16
C ALA A 493 10.46 4.95 -24.17
N ILE A 494 11.49 4.49 -23.47
CA ILE A 494 11.82 3.06 -23.35
C ILE A 494 10.65 2.30 -22.69
N LEU A 495 10.13 2.81 -21.57
CA LEU A 495 9.04 2.18 -20.83
C LEU A 495 7.76 2.13 -21.66
N ALA A 496 7.41 3.21 -22.38
CA ALA A 496 6.20 3.25 -23.20
C ALA A 496 6.26 2.20 -24.30
N VAL A 497 7.35 2.16 -25.08
CA VAL A 497 7.48 1.26 -26.23
C VAL A 497 7.68 -0.18 -25.76
N SER A 498 8.67 -0.44 -24.89
CA SER A 498 8.98 -1.80 -24.45
C SER A 498 7.88 -2.38 -23.56
N GLY A 499 7.24 -1.54 -22.74
CA GLY A 499 6.10 -1.95 -21.90
C GLY A 499 4.90 -2.37 -22.73
N ILE A 500 4.51 -1.61 -23.74
CA ILE A 500 3.40 -1.95 -24.63
C ILE A 500 3.72 -3.24 -25.40
N VAL A 501 4.92 -3.35 -25.98
CA VAL A 501 5.34 -4.57 -26.70
C VAL A 501 5.31 -5.79 -25.78
N GLY A 502 5.87 -5.67 -24.58
CA GLY A 502 5.86 -6.77 -23.60
C GLY A 502 4.45 -7.23 -23.21
N LEU A 503 3.51 -6.29 -22.99
CA LEU A 503 2.12 -6.61 -22.69
C LEU A 503 1.42 -7.27 -23.90
N VAL A 504 1.60 -6.72 -25.09
CA VAL A 504 1.00 -7.25 -26.31
C VAL A 504 1.49 -8.67 -26.58
N VAL A 505 2.79 -8.92 -26.42
CA VAL A 505 3.37 -10.27 -26.59
C VAL A 505 2.84 -11.22 -25.52
N SER A 506 2.86 -10.82 -24.24
CA SER A 506 2.39 -11.66 -23.13
C SER A 506 0.93 -12.05 -23.30
N PHE A 507 0.03 -11.08 -23.49
CA PHE A 507 -1.40 -11.37 -23.63
C PHE A 507 -1.74 -12.00 -24.98
N GLY A 508 -1.01 -11.66 -26.05
CA GLY A 508 -1.13 -12.31 -27.36
C GLY A 508 -0.82 -13.81 -27.28
N LEU A 509 0.27 -14.18 -26.61
CA LEU A 509 0.62 -15.58 -26.37
C LEU A 509 -0.38 -16.28 -25.42
N CYS A 510 -0.92 -15.59 -24.41
CA CYS A 510 -1.99 -16.14 -23.58
C CYS A 510 -3.23 -16.52 -24.44
N LYS A 511 -3.56 -15.70 -25.44
CA LYS A 511 -4.64 -16.01 -26.40
C LYS A 511 -4.30 -17.24 -27.25
N VAL A 512 -3.08 -17.37 -27.78
CA VAL A 512 -2.61 -18.51 -28.54
C VAL A 512 -2.63 -19.80 -27.70
N LEU A 513 -2.20 -19.70 -26.42
CA LEU A 513 -2.23 -20.83 -25.48
C LEU A 513 -3.64 -21.15 -24.94
N ARG A 514 -4.66 -20.46 -25.45
CA ARG A 514 -6.07 -20.64 -25.07
C ARG A 514 -6.28 -20.50 -23.57
N VAL A 515 -5.77 -19.40 -22.98
CA VAL A 515 -6.06 -19.04 -21.60
C VAL A 515 -7.44 -18.38 -21.57
N GLU A 516 -8.39 -19.01 -20.86
CA GLU A 516 -9.82 -18.61 -20.85
C GLU A 516 -10.02 -17.17 -20.35
N GLU A 517 -9.17 -16.73 -19.42
CA GLU A 517 -9.22 -15.38 -18.81
C GLU A 517 -8.94 -14.25 -19.81
N PHE A 518 -8.40 -14.55 -20.98
CA PHE A 518 -8.26 -13.56 -22.05
C PHE A 518 -9.61 -12.94 -22.45
N ALA A 519 -10.72 -13.67 -22.29
CA ALA A 519 -12.07 -13.16 -22.51
C ALA A 519 -12.42 -11.98 -21.56
N VAL A 520 -11.81 -11.90 -20.39
CA VAL A 520 -12.00 -10.78 -19.45
C VAL A 520 -11.41 -9.49 -20.02
N LEU A 521 -10.21 -9.58 -20.58
CA LEU A 521 -9.54 -8.44 -21.25
C LEU A 521 -10.34 -7.97 -22.48
N SER A 522 -10.87 -8.88 -23.26
CA SER A 522 -11.68 -8.51 -24.43
C SER A 522 -12.97 -7.79 -24.05
N ARG A 523 -13.61 -8.15 -22.95
CA ARG A 523 -14.79 -7.45 -22.40
C ARG A 523 -14.44 -6.04 -21.85
N ILE A 524 -13.30 -5.90 -21.20
CA ILE A 524 -12.81 -4.59 -20.75
C ILE A 524 -12.49 -3.71 -21.95
N GLY A 525 -11.74 -4.22 -22.92
CA GLY A 525 -11.38 -3.51 -24.14
C GLY A 525 -12.59 -3.05 -24.97
N SER A 526 -13.61 -3.90 -25.11
CA SER A 526 -14.85 -3.56 -25.84
C SER A 526 -15.66 -2.46 -25.15
N LYS A 527 -15.70 -2.43 -23.82
CA LYS A 527 -16.35 -1.35 -23.05
C LYS A 527 -15.61 -0.01 -23.22
N PHE A 528 -14.29 0.00 -23.27
CA PHE A 528 -13.50 1.22 -23.52
C PHE A 528 -13.64 1.68 -24.99
N ALA A 529 -13.55 0.79 -25.95
CA ALA A 529 -13.75 1.09 -27.37
C ALA A 529 -15.17 1.63 -27.66
N GLY A 530 -16.19 1.05 -27.02
CA GLY A 530 -17.57 1.52 -27.12
C GLY A 530 -17.81 2.92 -26.54
N LYS A 531 -17.09 3.31 -25.48
CA LYS A 531 -17.12 4.68 -24.93
C LYS A 531 -16.40 5.70 -25.82
N LEU A 532 -15.25 5.34 -26.40
CA LEU A 532 -14.51 6.19 -27.35
C LEU A 532 -15.26 6.35 -28.69
N GLY A 533 -15.99 5.32 -29.16
CA GLY A 533 -16.80 5.38 -30.36
C GLY A 533 -18.09 6.21 -30.21
N ARG A 534 -18.67 6.30 -29.01
CA ARG A 534 -19.83 7.14 -28.73
C ARG A 534 -19.49 8.63 -28.62
N GLY A 535 -18.26 8.99 -28.19
CA GLY A 535 -17.81 10.38 -28.18
C GLY A 535 -17.62 11.01 -29.56
N LYS A 536 -17.40 10.20 -30.61
CA LYS A 536 -17.25 10.71 -32.00
C LYS A 536 -18.56 10.86 -32.78
N LYS A 537 -19.67 10.30 -32.31
CA LYS A 537 -20.98 10.43 -33.00
C LYS A 537 -21.84 11.62 -32.50
N GLY A 538 -21.39 12.35 -31.48
CA GLY A 538 -22.13 13.50 -30.92
C GLY A 538 -21.80 14.85 -31.56
N ASN A 539 -20.80 14.97 -32.46
CA ASN A 539 -20.37 16.26 -33.02
C ASN A 539 -20.67 16.46 -34.53
N HIS A 540 -21.59 15.69 -35.11
CA HIS A 540 -22.02 15.89 -36.51
C HIS A 540 -23.56 16.02 -36.66
N ALA A 541 -24.22 16.58 -35.65
CA ALA A 541 -25.63 16.96 -35.77
C ALA A 541 -25.90 18.17 -34.85
N ALA A 542 -25.46 19.32 -35.29
CA ALA A 542 -25.99 20.65 -34.96
C ALA A 542 -25.49 21.63 -36.05
#